data_b8458b8f486523630f3df71190aae44f
#
_entry.id   b8458b8f486523630f3df71190aae44f
#
_cell.length_a   1.000
_cell.length_b   1.000
_cell.length_c   1.000
_cell.angle_alpha   90.00
_cell.angle_beta   90.00
_cell.angle_gamma   90.00
#
_symmetry.space_group_name_H-M   'P 1'
#
loop_
_entity.id
_entity.type
_entity.pdbx_description
1 polymer ?
#
loop_
_entity_poly.entity_id
_entity_poly.type
_entity_poly.pdbx_seq_one_letter_code
_entity_poly.pdbx_strand_id
1 'polypeptide(L)'
;MRSHRLRLPCAIILAAMALTVPGWGSLPAPARAADAPLTLALTPSRDPAALQEAGDAFVRTITRLSGVPMRAQVASDYAGVVEALRSRRVDLAFVHPVGYVLANREAGCRILVRDVWGGKTAYTARFYVRKDRGLQRLEDLRGKTVAFVDPASSSGYIYPMVLLMKQGLVRERDPKTFFKDALFAGTHEAALQAVLHGRVDAAASFDKAPELHLKDPALIAQIGFVGETPEIPEAGICVRPGVPDETVAKLKRALLSIKAPRHAALLKQIYDIDGFVEADDRDYQPVRDAMQLMNLNPPK
;
A
#
# COMPACT_ATOMS: atom_id res chain seq x y z
N MET A 1 40.47 77.21 32.03
CA MET A 1 39.57 77.54 30.94
C MET A 1 38.74 76.29 30.67
N ARG A 2 37.51 76.24 31.15
CA ARG A 2 36.59 75.08 31.03
C ARG A 2 35.56 75.40 29.95
N SER A 3 35.50 74.60 28.88
CA SER A 3 34.47 74.73 27.86
C SER A 3 33.39 73.64 28.08
N HIS A 4 32.20 74.08 28.49
CA HIS A 4 31.00 73.25 28.59
C HIS A 4 30.45 73.02 27.17
N ARG A 5 30.37 71.73 26.73
CA ARG A 5 29.59 71.34 25.55
C ARG A 5 28.22 70.76 25.99
N LEU A 6 27.17 71.45 25.64
CA LEU A 6 25.77 71.02 25.76
C LEU A 6 25.56 69.75 24.89
N ARG A 7 24.98 68.75 25.53
CA ARG A 7 24.44 67.58 24.79
C ARG A 7 22.92 67.68 24.73
N LEU A 8 22.36 67.84 23.54
CA LEU A 8 20.92 67.64 23.29
C LEU A 8 20.65 66.13 23.15
N PRO A 9 19.56 65.61 23.70
CA PRO A 9 19.11 64.23 23.44
C PRO A 9 18.23 64.21 22.16
N CYS A 10 18.64 63.43 21.16
CA CYS A 10 17.80 63.09 20.01
C CYS A 10 16.85 62.00 20.40
N ALA A 11 15.58 62.35 20.56
CA ALA A 11 14.50 61.39 20.73
C ALA A 11 14.11 60.81 19.36
N ILE A 12 14.47 59.55 19.12
CA ILE A 12 14.03 58.81 17.93
C ILE A 12 12.65 58.22 18.25
N ILE A 13 11.62 58.74 17.63
CA ILE A 13 10.26 58.19 17.65
C ILE A 13 10.24 57.03 16.64
N LEU A 14 10.24 55.77 17.13
CA LEU A 14 9.96 54.59 16.31
C LEU A 14 8.43 54.47 16.14
N ALA A 15 7.93 54.84 14.98
CA ALA A 15 6.56 54.55 14.56
C ALA A 15 6.51 53.05 14.17
N ALA A 16 5.93 52.22 15.05
CA ALA A 16 5.63 50.83 14.72
C ALA A 16 4.48 50.75 13.75
N MET A 17 4.79 50.53 12.47
CA MET A 17 3.80 50.25 11.45
C MET A 17 3.39 48.77 11.56
N ALA A 18 2.25 48.48 12.17
CA ALA A 18 1.66 47.16 12.22
C ALA A 18 1.17 46.78 10.82
N LEU A 19 1.99 46.00 10.10
CA LEU A 19 1.55 45.32 8.88
C LEU A 19 0.61 44.18 9.28
N THR A 20 -0.71 44.43 9.15
CA THR A 20 -1.72 43.38 9.19
C THR A 20 -1.58 42.54 7.93
N VAL A 21 -0.95 41.34 8.06
CA VAL A 21 -0.94 40.33 7.02
C VAL A 21 -2.37 39.82 6.87
N PRO A 22 -3.03 39.99 5.70
CA PRO A 22 -4.35 39.41 5.50
C PRO A 22 -4.19 37.88 5.59
N GLY A 23 -5.04 37.25 6.44
CA GLY A 23 -5.04 35.81 6.65
C GLY A 23 -5.05 35.08 5.30
N TRP A 24 -4.12 34.17 5.14
CA TRP A 24 -4.15 33.18 4.07
C TRP A 24 -5.34 32.26 4.32
N GLY A 25 -6.51 32.70 3.85
CA GLY A 25 -7.66 31.82 3.71
C GLY A 25 -7.24 30.66 2.79
N SER A 26 -7.32 29.45 3.31
CA SER A 26 -7.13 28.24 2.52
C SER A 26 -8.05 28.33 1.31
N LEU A 27 -7.50 28.53 0.12
CA LEU A 27 -8.27 28.46 -1.12
C LEU A 27 -8.93 27.09 -1.17
N PRO A 28 -10.25 26.99 -1.36
CA PRO A 28 -10.90 25.71 -1.55
C PRO A 28 -10.26 25.03 -2.76
N ALA A 29 -9.89 23.77 -2.62
CA ALA A 29 -9.38 22.98 -3.74
C ALA A 29 -10.36 23.11 -4.91
N PRO A 30 -9.89 23.30 -6.16
CA PRO A 30 -10.77 23.51 -7.31
C PRO A 30 -11.77 22.36 -7.39
N ALA A 31 -13.06 22.71 -7.41
CA ALA A 31 -14.13 21.73 -7.63
C ALA A 31 -13.87 21.06 -8.98
N ARG A 32 -13.75 19.73 -9.00
CA ARG A 32 -13.58 18.96 -10.23
C ARG A 32 -14.78 19.23 -11.14
N ALA A 33 -14.54 19.44 -12.44
CA ALA A 33 -15.63 19.49 -13.42
C ALA A 33 -16.47 18.20 -13.32
N ALA A 34 -17.80 18.33 -13.33
CA ALA A 34 -18.73 17.23 -13.11
C ALA A 34 -18.52 16.04 -14.08
N ASP A 35 -17.94 16.29 -15.25
CA ASP A 35 -17.70 15.30 -16.32
C ASP A 35 -16.28 14.73 -16.35
N ALA A 36 -15.38 15.12 -15.45
CA ALA A 36 -14.01 14.62 -15.47
C ALA A 36 -13.97 13.14 -14.98
N PRO A 37 -13.27 12.23 -15.73
CA PRO A 37 -13.22 10.82 -15.36
C PRO A 37 -12.65 10.61 -13.96
N LEU A 38 -13.22 9.70 -13.16
CA LEU A 38 -12.66 9.32 -11.86
C LEU A 38 -11.35 8.56 -12.07
N THR A 39 -10.39 8.78 -11.18
CA THR A 39 -9.09 8.12 -11.26
C THR A 39 -9.00 7.00 -10.24
N LEU A 40 -8.70 5.78 -10.72
CA LEU A 40 -8.35 4.62 -9.92
C LEU A 40 -6.82 4.49 -9.83
N ALA A 41 -6.26 4.64 -8.64
CA ALA A 41 -4.86 4.32 -8.39
C ALA A 41 -4.66 2.81 -8.22
N LEU A 42 -3.54 2.30 -8.72
CA LEU A 42 -3.12 0.90 -8.59
C LEU A 42 -1.82 0.82 -7.78
N THR A 43 -1.75 -0.09 -6.82
CA THR A 43 -0.53 -0.35 -6.04
C THR A 43 0.50 -1.08 -6.89
N PRO A 44 1.76 -0.61 -7.00
CA PRO A 44 2.79 -1.17 -7.89
C PRO A 44 3.42 -2.44 -7.28
N SER A 45 2.63 -3.51 -7.09
CA SER A 45 3.11 -4.79 -6.53
C SER A 45 3.83 -5.68 -7.53
N ARG A 46 3.83 -5.31 -8.81
CA ARG A 46 4.48 -6.00 -9.94
C ARG A 46 4.89 -5.00 -11.01
N ASP A 47 5.33 -5.46 -12.18
CA ASP A 47 5.77 -4.59 -13.28
C ASP A 47 4.77 -3.46 -13.58
N PRO A 48 5.19 -2.18 -13.47
CA PRO A 48 4.28 -1.05 -13.58
C PRO A 48 3.66 -0.88 -14.96
N ALA A 49 4.38 -1.22 -16.04
CA ALA A 49 3.88 -1.05 -17.41
C ALA A 49 2.77 -2.06 -17.72
N ALA A 50 3.00 -3.34 -17.39
CA ALA A 50 1.97 -4.38 -17.51
C ALA A 50 0.76 -4.10 -16.62
N LEU A 51 0.98 -3.55 -15.40
CA LEU A 51 -0.10 -3.19 -14.49
C LEU A 51 -0.91 -1.99 -15.02
N GLN A 52 -0.28 -1.01 -15.67
CA GLN A 52 -0.98 0.13 -16.28
C GLN A 52 -1.90 -0.35 -17.42
N GLU A 53 -1.42 -1.23 -18.30
CA GLU A 53 -2.22 -1.80 -19.39
C GLU A 53 -3.43 -2.58 -18.86
N ALA A 54 -3.22 -3.43 -17.84
CA ALA A 54 -4.28 -4.16 -17.16
C ALA A 54 -5.28 -3.22 -16.48
N GLY A 55 -4.80 -2.18 -15.82
CA GLY A 55 -5.61 -1.14 -15.19
C GLY A 55 -6.50 -0.40 -16.18
N ASP A 56 -5.98 -0.04 -17.34
CA ASP A 56 -6.74 0.62 -18.40
C ASP A 56 -7.86 -0.29 -18.94
N ALA A 57 -7.58 -1.59 -19.12
CA ALA A 57 -8.60 -2.56 -19.50
C ALA A 57 -9.67 -2.72 -18.41
N PHE A 58 -9.25 -2.72 -17.14
CA PHE A 58 -10.13 -2.83 -16.00
C PHE A 58 -11.08 -1.63 -15.87
N VAL A 59 -10.56 -0.41 -15.91
CA VAL A 59 -11.40 0.81 -15.82
C VAL A 59 -12.32 0.99 -17.02
N ARG A 60 -11.89 0.60 -18.25
CA ARG A 60 -12.81 0.55 -19.40
C ARG A 60 -14.00 -0.37 -19.16
N THR A 61 -13.76 -1.52 -18.51
CA THR A 61 -14.85 -2.45 -18.18
C THR A 61 -15.76 -1.88 -17.10
N ILE A 62 -15.21 -1.29 -16.04
CA ILE A 62 -16.01 -0.61 -14.99
C ILE A 62 -16.82 0.53 -15.58
N THR A 63 -16.24 1.37 -16.43
CA THR A 63 -16.94 2.48 -17.11
C THR A 63 -18.15 1.98 -17.89
N ARG A 64 -17.97 0.90 -18.67
CA ARG A 64 -19.07 0.30 -19.43
C ARG A 64 -20.19 -0.25 -18.55
N LEU A 65 -19.85 -0.86 -17.42
CA LEU A 65 -20.82 -1.50 -16.50
C LEU A 65 -21.53 -0.48 -15.60
N SER A 66 -20.84 0.56 -15.18
CA SER A 66 -21.34 1.57 -14.24
C SER A 66 -21.92 2.82 -14.90
N GLY A 67 -21.52 3.12 -16.14
CA GLY A 67 -21.76 4.40 -16.79
C GLY A 67 -20.90 5.55 -16.22
N VAL A 68 -19.97 5.28 -15.30
CA VAL A 68 -19.09 6.29 -14.68
C VAL A 68 -17.76 6.31 -15.43
N PRO A 69 -17.38 7.45 -16.06
CA PRO A 69 -16.08 7.56 -16.74
C PRO A 69 -14.92 7.40 -15.76
N MET A 70 -13.96 6.53 -16.10
CA MET A 70 -12.80 6.24 -15.26
C MET A 70 -11.50 6.17 -16.05
N ARG A 71 -10.40 6.43 -15.38
CA ARG A 71 -9.03 6.19 -15.85
C ARG A 71 -8.22 5.49 -14.77
N ALA A 72 -7.20 4.71 -15.16
CA ALA A 72 -6.27 4.06 -14.26
C ALA A 72 -4.96 4.86 -14.16
N GLN A 73 -4.28 4.74 -13.03
CA GLN A 73 -2.95 5.27 -12.81
C GLN A 73 -2.20 4.36 -11.84
N VAL A 74 -1.04 3.85 -12.25
CA VAL A 74 -0.13 3.15 -11.34
C VAL A 74 0.61 4.18 -10.50
N ALA A 75 0.65 3.99 -9.18
CA ALA A 75 1.40 4.86 -8.27
C ALA A 75 2.91 4.57 -8.35
N SER A 76 3.75 5.49 -7.84
CA SER A 76 5.20 5.31 -7.79
C SER A 76 5.63 4.22 -6.80
N ASP A 77 4.92 4.13 -5.69
CA ASP A 77 5.17 3.22 -4.59
C ASP A 77 3.91 3.02 -3.74
N TYR A 78 3.99 2.19 -2.71
CA TYR A 78 2.87 1.86 -1.83
C TYR A 78 2.35 3.08 -1.04
N ALA A 79 3.24 3.93 -0.55
CA ALA A 79 2.87 5.14 0.17
C ALA A 79 2.25 6.19 -0.76
N GLY A 80 2.72 6.27 -1.99
CA GLY A 80 2.21 7.17 -3.03
C GLY A 80 0.74 6.98 -3.34
N VAL A 81 0.20 5.76 -3.20
CA VAL A 81 -1.25 5.49 -3.32
C VAL A 81 -2.03 6.24 -2.25
N VAL A 82 -1.60 6.12 -0.99
CA VAL A 82 -2.26 6.76 0.16
C VAL A 82 -2.18 8.28 0.05
N GLU A 83 -1.00 8.80 -0.33
CA GLU A 83 -0.80 10.24 -0.53
C GLU A 83 -1.64 10.79 -1.69
N ALA A 84 -1.81 10.03 -2.77
CA ALA A 84 -2.64 10.43 -3.89
C ALA A 84 -4.13 10.51 -3.52
N LEU A 85 -4.62 9.61 -2.66
CA LEU A 85 -5.96 9.67 -2.08
C LEU A 85 -6.12 10.89 -1.14
N ARG A 86 -5.14 11.09 -0.23
CA ARG A 86 -5.14 12.17 0.75
C ARG A 86 -5.13 13.56 0.07
N SER A 87 -4.32 13.73 -0.96
CA SER A 87 -4.23 14.95 -1.77
C SER A 87 -5.33 15.09 -2.82
N ARG A 88 -6.29 14.13 -2.87
CA ARG A 88 -7.41 14.11 -3.85
C ARG A 88 -6.97 14.08 -5.31
N ARG A 89 -5.74 13.63 -5.60
CA ARG A 89 -5.26 13.42 -6.97
C ARG A 89 -5.90 12.22 -7.63
N VAL A 90 -6.34 11.24 -6.81
CA VAL A 90 -7.11 10.08 -7.24
C VAL A 90 -8.40 9.96 -6.41
N ASP A 91 -9.37 9.25 -6.95
CA ASP A 91 -10.71 9.14 -6.36
C ASP A 91 -10.92 7.78 -5.70
N LEU A 92 -10.36 6.74 -6.29
CA LEU A 92 -10.38 5.37 -5.81
C LEU A 92 -8.95 4.82 -5.82
N ALA A 93 -8.75 3.76 -5.05
CA ALA A 93 -7.51 2.99 -5.14
C ALA A 93 -7.76 1.51 -4.93
N PHE A 94 -7.07 0.69 -5.72
CA PHE A 94 -6.91 -0.73 -5.45
C PHE A 94 -5.73 -0.87 -4.49
N VAL A 95 -6.03 -1.20 -3.25
CA VAL A 95 -5.08 -1.16 -2.13
C VAL A 95 -4.94 -2.52 -1.47
N HIS A 96 -3.72 -2.83 -1.04
CA HIS A 96 -3.48 -3.93 -0.12
C HIS A 96 -4.00 -3.57 1.29
N PRO A 97 -4.16 -4.54 2.21
CA PRO A 97 -4.82 -4.33 3.51
C PRO A 97 -4.24 -3.19 4.35
N VAL A 98 -2.90 -3.11 4.49
CA VAL A 98 -2.25 -2.00 5.21
C VAL A 98 -2.50 -0.66 4.51
N GLY A 99 -2.43 -0.64 3.18
CA GLY A 99 -2.73 0.57 2.38
C GLY A 99 -4.15 1.07 2.60
N TYR A 100 -5.14 0.16 2.72
CA TYR A 100 -6.50 0.54 3.07
C TYR A 100 -6.60 1.17 4.46
N VAL A 101 -6.01 0.56 5.48
CA VAL A 101 -6.04 1.11 6.85
C VAL A 101 -5.38 2.49 6.90
N LEU A 102 -4.27 2.68 6.20
CA LEU A 102 -3.63 4.00 6.07
C LEU A 102 -4.53 5.00 5.33
N ALA A 103 -5.13 4.63 4.20
CA ALA A 103 -6.03 5.49 3.43
C ALA A 103 -7.30 5.85 4.23
N ASN A 104 -7.84 4.91 5.00
CA ASN A 104 -8.97 5.17 5.90
C ASN A 104 -8.60 6.19 6.98
N ARG A 105 -7.45 6.00 7.65
CA ARG A 105 -6.99 6.87 8.73
C ARG A 105 -6.61 8.28 8.24
N GLU A 106 -5.90 8.38 7.13
CA GLU A 106 -5.26 9.62 6.68
C GLU A 106 -6.11 10.42 5.70
N ALA A 107 -6.97 9.73 4.95
CA ALA A 107 -7.81 10.33 3.93
C ALA A 107 -9.31 10.09 4.12
N GLY A 108 -9.73 9.36 5.17
CA GLY A 108 -11.15 9.03 5.42
C GLY A 108 -11.76 8.12 4.37
N CYS A 109 -10.94 7.35 3.65
CA CYS A 109 -11.43 6.45 2.61
C CYS A 109 -12.30 5.33 3.17
N ARG A 110 -13.31 4.90 2.40
CA ARG A 110 -14.18 3.76 2.72
C ARG A 110 -13.86 2.62 1.77
N ILE A 111 -13.80 1.40 2.28
CA ILE A 111 -13.72 0.20 1.43
C ILE A 111 -15.05 -0.02 0.69
N LEU A 112 -14.99 -0.38 -0.58
CA LEU A 112 -16.17 -0.70 -1.40
C LEU A 112 -16.35 -2.18 -1.56
N VAL A 113 -15.26 -2.86 -1.92
CA VAL A 113 -15.22 -4.28 -2.20
C VAL A 113 -13.87 -4.84 -1.80
N ARG A 114 -13.85 -6.12 -1.49
CA ARG A 114 -12.67 -6.93 -1.27
C ARG A 114 -12.57 -7.96 -2.38
N ASP A 115 -11.37 -8.25 -2.85
CA ASP A 115 -11.16 -9.29 -3.85
C ASP A 115 -11.30 -10.70 -3.27
N VAL A 116 -11.50 -11.64 -4.18
CA VAL A 116 -11.55 -13.07 -3.92
C VAL A 116 -10.45 -13.72 -4.72
N TRP A 117 -9.66 -14.58 -4.06
CA TRP A 117 -8.58 -15.29 -4.70
C TRP A 117 -8.58 -16.78 -4.32
N GLY A 118 -8.67 -17.67 -5.31
CA GLY A 118 -8.84 -19.10 -5.08
C GLY A 118 -10.08 -19.41 -4.23
N GLY A 119 -11.16 -18.63 -4.40
CA GLY A 119 -12.41 -18.75 -3.64
C GLY A 119 -12.31 -18.24 -2.18
N LYS A 120 -11.18 -17.64 -1.77
CA LYS A 120 -10.94 -17.13 -0.41
C LYS A 120 -10.93 -15.60 -0.40
N THR A 121 -11.17 -15.03 0.77
CA THR A 121 -11.11 -13.59 1.06
C THR A 121 -10.01 -13.24 2.07
N ALA A 122 -9.08 -14.16 2.26
CA ALA A 122 -7.91 -14.01 3.10
C ALA A 122 -6.77 -14.87 2.53
N TYR A 123 -5.54 -14.47 2.80
CA TYR A 123 -4.31 -15.12 2.38
C TYR A 123 -3.27 -15.09 3.52
N THR A 124 -2.10 -15.71 3.32
CA THR A 124 -1.00 -15.68 4.30
C THR A 124 0.27 -15.09 3.68
N ALA A 125 1.26 -14.82 4.52
CA ALA A 125 2.59 -14.46 4.07
C ALA A 125 3.62 -15.49 4.56
N ARG A 126 4.68 -15.65 3.78
CA ARG A 126 5.74 -16.65 4.02
C ARG A 126 7.12 -16.03 3.83
N PHE A 127 8.11 -16.61 4.51
CA PHE A 127 9.51 -16.38 4.19
C PHE A 127 9.97 -17.45 3.20
N TYR A 128 10.16 -17.07 1.95
CA TYR A 128 10.64 -17.94 0.89
C TYR A 128 12.16 -18.08 0.95
N VAL A 129 12.63 -19.30 0.74
CA VAL A 129 14.04 -19.68 0.76
C VAL A 129 14.33 -20.66 -0.37
N ARG A 130 15.57 -20.78 -0.80
CA ARG A 130 15.95 -21.86 -1.70
C ARG A 130 16.05 -23.18 -0.91
N LYS A 131 15.48 -24.25 -1.47
CA LYS A 131 15.49 -25.59 -0.85
C LYS A 131 16.90 -26.16 -0.65
N ASP A 132 17.84 -25.82 -1.54
CA ASP A 132 19.24 -26.30 -1.48
C ASP A 132 20.06 -25.60 -0.38
N ARG A 133 19.52 -24.62 0.34
CA ARG A 133 20.21 -23.94 1.43
C ARG A 133 20.03 -24.56 2.81
N GLY A 134 19.22 -25.61 2.92
CA GLY A 134 19.01 -26.35 4.18
C GLY A 134 18.30 -25.56 5.28
N LEU A 135 17.67 -24.43 4.96
CA LEU A 135 16.88 -23.63 5.90
C LEU A 135 15.50 -24.28 6.06
N GLN A 136 15.11 -24.64 7.29
CA GLN A 136 13.89 -25.40 7.56
C GLN A 136 12.94 -24.69 8.53
N ARG A 137 13.44 -23.75 9.34
CA ARG A 137 12.67 -23.05 10.36
C ARG A 137 12.99 -21.55 10.34
N LEU A 138 12.12 -20.73 10.94
CA LEU A 138 12.32 -19.28 11.04
C LEU A 138 13.63 -18.92 11.75
N GLU A 139 14.02 -19.67 12.77
CA GLU A 139 15.24 -19.45 13.53
C GLU A 139 16.51 -19.61 12.69
N ASP A 140 16.47 -20.42 11.62
CA ASP A 140 17.59 -20.62 10.70
C ASP A 140 17.90 -19.34 9.88
N LEU A 141 16.97 -18.40 9.85
CA LEU A 141 17.16 -17.10 9.22
C LEU A 141 18.02 -16.14 10.05
N ARG A 142 18.39 -16.51 11.28
CA ARG A 142 19.26 -15.67 12.13
C ARG A 142 20.61 -15.43 11.46
N GLY A 143 20.98 -14.15 11.33
CA GLY A 143 22.23 -13.75 10.69
C GLY A 143 22.25 -13.93 9.17
N LYS A 144 21.11 -14.26 8.56
CA LYS A 144 20.92 -14.34 7.09
C LYS A 144 20.53 -12.99 6.52
N THR A 145 20.52 -12.90 5.19
CA THR A 145 20.05 -11.72 4.46
C THR A 145 18.61 -11.92 4.02
N VAL A 146 17.79 -10.85 4.09
CA VAL A 146 16.36 -10.91 3.72
C VAL A 146 15.99 -9.80 2.75
N ALA A 147 15.15 -10.12 1.77
CA ALA A 147 14.43 -9.16 0.96
C ALA A 147 12.98 -9.04 1.43
N PHE A 148 12.61 -7.85 1.83
CA PHE A 148 11.22 -7.41 1.98
C PHE A 148 10.75 -6.74 0.70
N VAL A 149 9.44 -6.48 0.56
CA VAL A 149 8.88 -5.85 -0.65
C VAL A 149 8.92 -4.33 -0.52
N ASP A 150 8.18 -3.79 0.44
CA ASP A 150 8.00 -2.36 0.68
C ASP A 150 7.64 -2.15 2.15
N PRO A 151 8.07 -1.06 2.82
CA PRO A 151 7.74 -0.78 4.22
C PRO A 151 6.24 -0.77 4.54
N ALA A 152 5.39 -0.47 3.56
CA ALA A 152 3.94 -0.47 3.71
C ALA A 152 3.27 -1.76 3.20
N SER A 153 4.03 -2.74 2.68
CA SER A 153 3.47 -4.00 2.20
C SER A 153 2.96 -4.88 3.34
N SER A 154 1.71 -5.35 3.24
CA SER A 154 1.10 -6.24 4.23
C SER A 154 1.86 -7.56 4.34
N SER A 155 1.96 -8.32 3.25
CA SER A 155 2.60 -9.65 3.21
C SER A 155 4.10 -9.61 2.95
N GLY A 156 4.60 -8.51 2.35
CA GLY A 156 6.02 -8.35 2.07
C GLY A 156 6.83 -7.72 3.19
N TYR A 157 6.20 -7.25 4.28
CA TYR A 157 6.92 -6.66 5.42
C TYR A 157 6.14 -6.72 6.74
N ILE A 158 4.95 -6.12 6.84
CA ILE A 158 4.29 -5.88 8.13
C ILE A 158 3.96 -7.18 8.86
N TYR A 159 3.22 -8.09 8.22
CA TYR A 159 2.85 -9.37 8.84
C TYR A 159 4.04 -10.31 9.07
N PRO A 160 5.01 -10.46 8.14
CA PRO A 160 6.26 -11.15 8.41
C PRO A 160 7.02 -10.62 9.63
N MET A 161 7.13 -9.30 9.78
CA MET A 161 7.76 -8.69 10.96
C MET A 161 6.99 -8.98 12.24
N VAL A 162 5.66 -8.87 12.22
CA VAL A 162 4.81 -9.23 13.36
C VAL A 162 4.97 -10.70 13.75
N LEU A 163 5.08 -11.62 12.76
CA LEU A 163 5.36 -13.02 13.02
C LEU A 163 6.69 -13.20 13.78
N LEU A 164 7.77 -12.58 13.28
CA LEU A 164 9.09 -12.65 13.92
C LEU A 164 9.09 -12.04 15.32
N MET A 165 8.40 -10.91 15.52
CA MET A 165 8.27 -10.26 16.83
C MET A 165 7.50 -11.12 17.82
N LYS A 166 6.37 -11.72 17.42
CA LYS A 166 5.56 -12.61 18.27
C LYS A 166 6.33 -13.87 18.68
N GLN A 167 7.29 -14.31 17.88
CA GLN A 167 8.18 -15.43 18.21
C GLN A 167 9.45 -14.99 18.96
N GLY A 168 9.58 -13.69 19.30
CA GLY A 168 10.74 -13.16 20.02
C GLY A 168 12.04 -13.17 19.21
N LEU A 169 11.96 -13.34 17.88
CA LEU A 169 13.11 -13.39 16.99
C LEU A 169 13.63 -11.99 16.61
N VAL A 170 12.72 -11.03 16.44
CA VAL A 170 13.04 -9.62 16.17
C VAL A 170 12.69 -8.77 17.38
N ARG A 171 13.57 -7.82 17.72
CA ARG A 171 13.38 -6.86 18.80
C ARG A 171 13.24 -5.44 18.23
N GLU A 172 12.57 -4.55 18.99
CA GLU A 172 12.47 -3.11 18.69
C GLU A 172 11.98 -2.79 17.26
N ARG A 173 11.28 -3.73 16.61
CA ARG A 173 10.80 -3.62 15.21
C ARG A 173 11.95 -3.45 14.19
N ASP A 174 13.18 -3.72 14.58
CA ASP A 174 14.34 -3.64 13.71
C ASP A 174 14.71 -5.04 13.19
N PRO A 175 14.57 -5.33 11.89
CA PRO A 175 14.94 -6.61 11.31
C PRO A 175 16.42 -6.93 11.50
N LYS A 176 17.29 -5.92 11.64
CA LYS A 176 18.74 -6.12 11.86
C LYS A 176 19.08 -6.71 13.22
N THR A 177 18.15 -6.73 14.17
CA THR A 177 18.33 -7.47 15.44
C THR A 177 18.29 -8.99 15.26
N PHE A 178 17.89 -9.46 14.09
CA PHE A 178 17.77 -10.88 13.75
C PHE A 178 18.51 -11.25 12.45
N PHE A 179 18.30 -10.47 11.38
CA PHE A 179 18.98 -10.64 10.11
C PHE A 179 20.35 -9.93 10.10
N LYS A 180 21.28 -10.48 9.30
CA LYS A 180 22.56 -9.80 9.02
C LYS A 180 22.32 -8.51 8.22
N ASP A 181 21.42 -8.58 7.26
CA ASP A 181 21.00 -7.43 6.45
C ASP A 181 19.57 -7.62 5.95
N ALA A 182 18.89 -6.49 5.71
CA ALA A 182 17.51 -6.45 5.22
C ALA A 182 17.39 -5.35 4.17
N LEU A 183 16.84 -5.68 3.01
CA LEU A 183 16.61 -4.74 1.92
C LEU A 183 15.14 -4.74 1.49
N PHE A 184 14.72 -3.68 0.83
CA PHE A 184 13.43 -3.59 0.18
C PHE A 184 13.60 -3.71 -1.34
N ALA A 185 12.94 -4.71 -1.94
CA ALA A 185 13.08 -5.05 -3.35
C ALA A 185 12.09 -4.29 -4.27
N GLY A 186 11.12 -3.58 -3.70
CA GLY A 186 10.10 -2.81 -4.40
C GLY A 186 8.90 -3.63 -4.88
N THR A 187 9.10 -4.85 -5.35
CA THR A 187 8.03 -5.75 -5.82
C THR A 187 8.19 -7.16 -5.28
N HIS A 188 7.09 -7.93 -5.25
CA HIS A 188 7.10 -9.34 -4.85
C HIS A 188 7.96 -10.19 -5.79
N GLU A 189 7.90 -9.91 -7.08
CA GLU A 189 8.72 -10.58 -8.09
C GLU A 189 10.21 -10.35 -7.84
N ALA A 190 10.63 -9.09 -7.64
CA ALA A 190 12.03 -8.75 -7.40
C ALA A 190 12.57 -9.41 -6.12
N ALA A 191 11.76 -9.50 -5.06
CA ALA A 191 12.12 -10.18 -3.82
C ALA A 191 12.36 -11.69 -4.04
N LEU A 192 11.47 -12.38 -4.76
CA LEU A 192 11.62 -13.80 -5.11
C LEU A 192 12.83 -14.03 -6.02
N GLN A 193 13.04 -13.18 -7.02
CA GLN A 193 14.20 -13.26 -7.91
C GLN A 193 15.52 -13.07 -7.14
N ALA A 194 15.53 -12.22 -6.13
CA ALA A 194 16.72 -12.03 -5.28
C ALA A 194 17.10 -13.33 -4.53
N VAL A 195 16.11 -14.12 -4.05
CA VAL A 195 16.33 -15.42 -3.46
C VAL A 195 16.84 -16.43 -4.49
N LEU A 196 16.16 -16.54 -5.63
CA LEU A 196 16.53 -17.50 -6.69
C LEU A 196 17.97 -17.31 -7.15
N HIS A 197 18.38 -16.05 -7.34
CA HIS A 197 19.75 -15.72 -7.73
C HIS A 197 20.76 -15.70 -6.60
N GLY A 198 20.36 -16.08 -5.37
CA GLY A 198 21.24 -16.13 -4.20
C GLY A 198 21.76 -14.77 -3.75
N ARG A 199 21.11 -13.66 -4.13
CA ARG A 199 21.45 -12.31 -3.68
C ARG A 199 21.06 -12.09 -2.22
N VAL A 200 20.00 -12.78 -1.78
CA VAL A 200 19.56 -12.87 -0.39
C VAL A 200 19.25 -14.32 -0.04
N ASP A 201 19.22 -14.64 1.25
CA ASP A 201 18.93 -15.98 1.74
C ASP A 201 17.42 -16.26 1.83
N ALA A 202 16.64 -15.20 2.10
CA ALA A 202 15.19 -15.29 2.25
C ALA A 202 14.47 -14.06 1.63
N ALA A 203 13.19 -14.24 1.28
CA ALA A 203 12.30 -13.15 0.90
C ALA A 203 10.93 -13.32 1.54
N ALA A 204 10.34 -12.21 2.02
CA ALA A 204 8.97 -12.19 2.52
C ALA A 204 7.99 -11.90 1.37
N SER A 205 6.95 -12.72 1.21
CA SER A 205 5.92 -12.52 0.20
C SER A 205 4.63 -13.27 0.56
N PHE A 206 3.56 -13.09 -0.21
CA PHE A 206 2.30 -13.80 -0.02
C PHE A 206 2.40 -15.28 -0.46
N ASP A 207 1.50 -16.11 0.02
CA ASP A 207 1.57 -17.59 -0.02
C ASP A 207 1.61 -18.20 -1.43
N LYS A 208 1.10 -17.51 -2.45
CA LYS A 208 1.14 -17.98 -3.86
C LYS A 208 2.03 -17.12 -4.76
N ALA A 209 2.92 -16.32 -4.16
CA ALA A 209 3.79 -15.44 -4.93
C ALA A 209 4.70 -16.20 -5.92
N PRO A 210 5.27 -17.39 -5.61
CA PRO A 210 6.06 -18.14 -6.58
C PRO A 210 5.26 -18.51 -7.82
N GLU A 211 4.04 -19.02 -7.67
CA GLU A 211 3.17 -19.45 -8.77
C GLU A 211 2.74 -18.29 -9.66
N LEU A 212 2.55 -17.11 -9.07
CA LEU A 212 2.13 -15.92 -9.80
C LEU A 212 3.29 -15.24 -10.54
N HIS A 213 4.47 -15.18 -9.92
CA HIS A 213 5.59 -14.39 -10.42
C HIS A 213 6.69 -15.19 -11.11
N LEU A 214 6.81 -16.49 -10.82
CA LEU A 214 7.80 -17.38 -11.44
C LEU A 214 7.11 -18.24 -12.49
N LYS A 215 7.21 -17.84 -13.74
CA LYS A 215 6.55 -18.54 -14.86
C LYS A 215 7.11 -19.94 -15.15
N ASP A 216 8.36 -20.21 -14.72
CA ASP A 216 9.04 -21.48 -14.93
C ASP A 216 8.82 -22.42 -13.74
N PRO A 217 8.15 -23.58 -13.95
CA PRO A 217 7.96 -24.59 -12.90
C PRO A 217 9.27 -25.08 -12.27
N ALA A 218 10.38 -25.08 -13.04
CA ALA A 218 11.68 -25.49 -12.53
C ALA A 218 12.25 -24.49 -11.51
N LEU A 219 11.93 -23.19 -11.64
CA LEU A 219 12.27 -22.18 -10.65
C LEU A 219 11.38 -22.29 -9.41
N ILE A 220 10.09 -22.52 -9.60
CA ILE A 220 9.14 -22.73 -8.47
C ILE A 220 9.58 -23.95 -7.64
N ALA A 221 10.02 -25.03 -8.30
CA ALA A 221 10.48 -26.24 -7.63
C ALA A 221 11.71 -26.03 -6.72
N GLN A 222 12.53 -25.01 -6.99
CA GLN A 222 13.71 -24.65 -6.18
C GLN A 222 13.35 -23.88 -4.92
N ILE A 223 12.15 -23.27 -4.86
CA ILE A 223 11.70 -22.45 -3.75
C ILE A 223 10.96 -23.31 -2.72
N GLY A 224 11.31 -23.14 -1.46
CA GLY A 224 10.57 -23.56 -0.29
C GLY A 224 10.21 -22.35 0.56
N PHE A 225 9.63 -22.59 1.73
CA PHE A 225 9.38 -21.51 2.69
C PHE A 225 9.62 -21.99 4.12
N VAL A 226 9.92 -21.03 5.00
CA VAL A 226 10.04 -21.21 6.44
C VAL A 226 9.13 -20.21 7.14
N GLY A 227 8.21 -20.71 7.96
CA GLY A 227 7.23 -19.88 8.66
C GLY A 227 6.13 -19.31 7.77
N GLU A 228 4.98 -19.17 8.37
CA GLU A 228 3.77 -18.64 7.74
C GLU A 228 3.02 -17.76 8.74
N THR A 229 2.47 -16.64 8.27
CA THR A 229 1.73 -15.72 9.12
C THR A 229 0.31 -16.23 9.38
N PRO A 230 -0.40 -15.68 10.39
CA PRO A 230 -1.86 -15.73 10.41
C PRO A 230 -2.47 -15.16 9.13
N GLU A 231 -3.76 -15.45 8.91
CA GLU A 231 -4.51 -14.93 7.77
C GLU A 231 -4.51 -13.40 7.74
N ILE A 232 -4.39 -12.88 6.53
CA ILE A 232 -4.42 -11.47 6.17
C ILE A 232 -5.67 -11.27 5.32
N PRO A 233 -6.58 -10.34 5.65
CA PRO A 233 -7.71 -10.02 4.77
C PRO A 233 -7.19 -9.68 3.38
N GLU A 234 -7.94 -10.07 2.32
CA GLU A 234 -7.55 -9.72 0.96
C GLU A 234 -7.55 -8.20 0.71
N ALA A 235 -6.89 -7.78 -0.36
CA ALA A 235 -6.89 -6.45 -0.90
C ALA A 235 -8.30 -6.02 -1.33
N GLY A 236 -8.46 -4.79 -1.76
CA GLY A 236 -9.75 -4.31 -2.21
C GLY A 236 -9.69 -2.92 -2.82
N ILE A 237 -10.85 -2.43 -3.22
CA ILE A 237 -10.98 -1.09 -3.78
C ILE A 237 -11.65 -0.18 -2.76
N CYS A 238 -10.96 0.91 -2.40
CA CYS A 238 -11.51 1.96 -1.55
C CYS A 238 -11.78 3.25 -2.33
N VAL A 239 -12.64 4.10 -1.77
CA VAL A 239 -13.02 5.41 -2.32
C VAL A 239 -12.79 6.50 -1.30
N ARG A 240 -12.26 7.65 -1.74
CA ARG A 240 -12.12 8.84 -0.88
C ARG A 240 -13.46 9.52 -0.58
N PRO A 241 -13.56 10.31 0.49
CA PRO A 241 -14.70 11.19 0.72
C PRO A 241 -14.94 12.19 -0.42
N GLY A 242 -16.20 12.56 -0.63
CA GLY A 242 -16.61 13.58 -1.62
C GLY A 242 -16.88 13.03 -3.02
N VAL A 243 -16.72 11.71 -3.25
CA VAL A 243 -17.34 11.06 -4.43
C VAL A 243 -18.83 10.85 -4.10
N PRO A 244 -19.78 11.29 -4.97
CA PRO A 244 -21.20 11.21 -4.70
C PRO A 244 -21.67 9.78 -4.41
N ASP A 245 -22.54 9.58 -3.42
CA ASP A 245 -22.99 8.23 -3.00
C ASP A 245 -23.69 7.46 -4.12
N GLU A 246 -24.41 8.14 -5.00
CA GLU A 246 -25.00 7.49 -6.18
C GLU A 246 -23.93 6.92 -7.12
N THR A 247 -22.84 7.69 -7.34
CA THR A 247 -21.69 7.25 -8.13
C THR A 247 -20.99 6.07 -7.48
N VAL A 248 -20.77 6.13 -6.16
CA VAL A 248 -20.21 5.03 -5.37
C VAL A 248 -21.06 3.77 -5.48
N ALA A 249 -22.39 3.89 -5.38
CA ALA A 249 -23.28 2.76 -5.52
C ALA A 249 -23.25 2.14 -6.93
N LYS A 250 -23.14 2.95 -7.99
CA LYS A 250 -22.97 2.46 -9.38
C LYS A 250 -21.65 1.69 -9.53
N LEU A 251 -20.55 2.25 -9.01
CA LEU A 251 -19.23 1.61 -9.04
C LEU A 251 -19.21 0.30 -8.24
N LYS A 252 -19.78 0.28 -7.04
CA LYS A 252 -19.85 -0.92 -6.20
C LYS A 252 -20.61 -2.03 -6.92
N ARG A 253 -21.78 -1.74 -7.51
CA ARG A 253 -22.54 -2.73 -8.29
C ARG A 253 -21.76 -3.25 -9.49
N ALA A 254 -21.06 -2.37 -10.22
CA ALA A 254 -20.24 -2.77 -11.35
C ALA A 254 -19.10 -3.70 -10.91
N LEU A 255 -18.38 -3.36 -9.84
CA LEU A 255 -17.31 -4.18 -9.28
C LEU A 255 -17.80 -5.56 -8.86
N LEU A 256 -18.90 -5.64 -8.12
CA LEU A 256 -19.50 -6.91 -7.67
C LEU A 256 -20.00 -7.79 -8.83
N SER A 257 -20.26 -7.20 -10.02
CA SER A 257 -20.63 -7.94 -11.23
C SER A 257 -19.43 -8.51 -11.99
N ILE A 258 -18.21 -8.04 -11.70
CA ILE A 258 -16.97 -8.51 -12.33
C ILE A 258 -16.49 -9.77 -11.60
N LYS A 259 -16.73 -10.94 -12.21
CA LYS A 259 -16.34 -12.23 -11.66
C LYS A 259 -16.06 -13.27 -12.75
N ALA A 260 -15.29 -14.29 -12.41
CA ALA A 260 -15.06 -15.45 -13.25
C ALA A 260 -16.40 -16.26 -13.44
N PRO A 261 -16.58 -17.01 -14.54
CA PRO A 261 -15.63 -17.12 -15.67
C PRO A 261 -15.71 -15.97 -16.67
N ARG A 262 -16.80 -15.15 -16.64
CA ARG A 262 -17.08 -14.11 -17.67
C ARG A 262 -15.97 -13.08 -17.84
N HIS A 263 -15.29 -12.71 -16.75
CA HIS A 263 -14.23 -11.70 -16.72
C HIS A 263 -12.86 -12.28 -16.35
N ALA A 264 -12.68 -13.61 -16.45
CA ALA A 264 -11.47 -14.30 -15.97
C ALA A 264 -10.17 -13.71 -16.55
N ALA A 265 -10.13 -13.42 -17.86
CA ALA A 265 -8.94 -12.84 -18.48
C ALA A 265 -8.58 -11.46 -17.89
N LEU A 266 -9.58 -10.60 -17.67
CA LEU A 266 -9.41 -9.28 -17.07
C LEU A 266 -8.91 -9.38 -15.62
N LEU A 267 -9.55 -10.24 -14.83
CA LEU A 267 -9.24 -10.46 -13.42
C LEU A 267 -7.83 -11.03 -13.24
N LYS A 268 -7.44 -11.96 -14.12
CA LYS A 268 -6.08 -12.51 -14.17
C LYS A 268 -5.04 -11.44 -14.49
N GLN A 269 -5.35 -10.54 -15.42
CA GLN A 269 -4.43 -9.48 -15.82
C GLN A 269 -4.25 -8.42 -14.74
N ILE A 270 -5.30 -8.07 -13.97
CA ILE A 270 -5.18 -6.99 -12.96
C ILE A 270 -4.37 -7.45 -11.74
N TYR A 271 -4.79 -8.47 -11.02
CA TYR A 271 -4.12 -9.02 -9.85
C TYR A 271 -4.32 -10.54 -9.67
N ASP A 272 -4.71 -11.25 -10.73
CA ASP A 272 -4.98 -12.71 -10.76
C ASP A 272 -6.07 -13.13 -9.75
N ILE A 273 -7.12 -12.33 -9.62
CA ILE A 273 -8.24 -12.56 -8.71
C ILE A 273 -9.43 -13.24 -9.39
N ASP A 274 -10.37 -13.78 -8.63
CA ASP A 274 -11.59 -14.44 -9.14
C ASP A 274 -12.77 -13.48 -9.27
N GLY A 275 -12.72 -12.34 -8.57
CA GLY A 275 -13.77 -11.35 -8.54
C GLY A 275 -13.76 -10.55 -7.24
N PHE A 276 -14.92 -10.00 -6.90
CA PHE A 276 -15.09 -9.15 -5.73
C PHE A 276 -16.28 -9.57 -4.90
N VAL A 277 -16.18 -9.36 -3.58
CA VAL A 277 -17.28 -9.46 -2.61
C VAL A 277 -17.44 -8.14 -1.86
N GLU A 278 -18.56 -7.96 -1.19
CA GLU A 278 -18.72 -6.81 -0.28
C GLU A 278 -17.67 -6.84 0.82
N ALA A 279 -17.23 -5.66 1.22
CA ALA A 279 -16.28 -5.48 2.30
C ALA A 279 -16.83 -4.50 3.33
N ASP A 280 -16.48 -4.77 4.59
CA ASP A 280 -16.74 -3.88 5.72
C ASP A 280 -15.39 -3.45 6.34
N ASP A 281 -15.34 -2.24 6.89
CA ASP A 281 -14.15 -1.72 7.57
C ASP A 281 -13.68 -2.63 8.71
N ARG A 282 -14.61 -3.30 9.40
CA ARG A 282 -14.33 -4.26 10.46
C ARG A 282 -13.52 -5.48 10.01
N ASP A 283 -13.59 -5.84 8.74
CA ASP A 283 -12.80 -6.93 8.16
C ASP A 283 -11.29 -6.68 8.28
N TYR A 284 -10.89 -5.40 8.40
CA TYR A 284 -9.49 -4.97 8.49
C TYR A 284 -9.01 -4.72 9.93
N GLN A 285 -9.77 -5.11 10.96
CA GLN A 285 -9.32 -4.99 12.35
C GLN A 285 -8.02 -5.77 12.62
N PRO A 286 -7.82 -7.00 12.12
CA PRO A 286 -6.53 -7.71 12.28
C PRO A 286 -5.33 -6.95 11.68
N VAL A 287 -5.57 -6.15 10.64
CA VAL A 287 -4.53 -5.31 10.03
C VAL A 287 -4.16 -4.15 10.95
N ARG A 288 -5.15 -3.50 11.58
CA ARG A 288 -4.91 -2.44 12.57
C ARG A 288 -4.09 -2.95 13.76
N ASP A 289 -4.43 -4.16 14.23
CA ASP A 289 -3.71 -4.80 15.33
C ASP A 289 -2.25 -5.10 14.96
N ALA A 290 -1.99 -5.60 13.75
CA ALA A 290 -0.64 -5.81 13.23
C ALA A 290 0.13 -4.48 13.10
N MET A 291 -0.51 -3.43 12.57
CA MET A 291 0.09 -2.10 12.44
C MET A 291 0.40 -1.47 13.81
N GLN A 292 -0.44 -1.70 14.82
CA GLN A 292 -0.19 -1.24 16.19
C GLN A 292 1.05 -1.90 16.78
N LEU A 293 1.23 -3.21 16.60
CA LEU A 293 2.45 -3.92 17.01
C LEU A 293 3.70 -3.35 16.34
N MET A 294 3.59 -2.93 15.09
CA MET A 294 4.67 -2.27 14.34
C MET A 294 4.83 -0.78 14.67
N ASN A 295 4.03 -0.22 15.59
CA ASN A 295 3.98 1.22 15.92
C ASN A 295 3.66 2.12 14.71
N LEU A 296 2.94 1.60 13.74
CA LEU A 296 2.49 2.33 12.55
C LEU A 296 1.09 2.93 12.72
N ASN A 297 0.45 2.65 13.84
CA ASN A 297 -0.87 3.15 14.20
C ASN A 297 -0.84 3.70 15.63
N PRO A 298 -0.05 4.77 15.92
CA PRO A 298 -0.05 5.35 17.26
C PRO A 298 -1.46 5.83 17.59
N PRO A 299 -1.93 5.70 18.84
CA PRO A 299 -3.19 6.29 19.27
C PRO A 299 -3.16 7.79 18.98
N LYS A 300 -4.29 8.34 18.52
CA LYS A 300 -4.48 9.78 18.33
C LYS A 300 -4.45 10.49 19.67
#